data_4a93ff2d64f43ee8d14bf7f33b2cebce
#
_entry.id   4a93ff2d64f43ee8d14bf7f33b2cebce
#
_cell.length_a   1.000
_cell.length_b   1.000
_cell.length_c   1.000
_cell.angle_alpha   90.00
_cell.angle_beta   90.00
_cell.angle_gamma   90.00
#
_symmetry.space_group_name_H-M   'P 1'
#
loop_
_entity.id
_entity.type
_entity.pdbx_description
1 polymer ?
#
loop_
_entity_poly.entity_id
_entity_poly.type
_entity_poly.pdbx_seq_one_letter_code
_entity_poly.pdbx_strand_id
1 'polypeptide(L)'
;MSQKQLNRYLVLTKLIDGHITVKEAAECLGLCERQILRLKKGVQNQGASFLVHKNKGKKPQHAISDQTVQQIIDLKKSDTYKDANFLHFQEMLAEYEQISISYSALYNLLKKSGFESPKKRRRFKPHRTRKRRPQEGLLIQMDASPHDWFGTGEKFSLHGGIDDATGKVVALYLAKNECLQGYFEVMRFMLKNFGIPVSIYSDGHTIFKSPLKDKLSIEEQLAGKRANPTQFGRAMEELGVTIITARSPQAKGRVERLWETLQSRLPVEFKRNNVTTLDEANAFLSKYIHKFNKQFAVEPENTECAFRP
;
A
#
# COMPACT_ATOMS: atom_id res chain seq x y z
N MET A 1 35.21 23.33 -1.38
CA MET A 1 34.40 24.52 -1.75
C MET A 1 33.55 24.20 -2.96
N SER A 2 32.36 24.81 -3.10
CA SER A 2 31.59 24.74 -4.35
C SER A 2 32.17 25.73 -5.38
N GLN A 3 31.89 25.53 -6.70
CA GLN A 3 32.29 26.44 -7.77
C GLN A 3 31.90 27.90 -7.47
N LYS A 4 30.69 28.10 -6.93
CA LYS A 4 30.20 29.43 -6.51
C LYS A 4 31.03 30.05 -5.38
N GLN A 5 31.49 29.25 -4.43
CA GLN A 5 32.36 29.71 -3.33
C GLN A 5 33.77 30.05 -3.82
N LEU A 6 34.29 29.25 -4.76
CA LEU A 6 35.57 29.50 -5.40
C LEU A 6 35.57 30.82 -6.14
N ASN A 7 34.55 31.04 -6.96
CA ASN A 7 34.37 32.28 -7.71
C ASN A 7 34.28 33.50 -6.76
N ARG A 8 33.51 33.39 -5.68
CA ARG A 8 33.47 34.46 -4.65
C ARG A 8 34.82 34.72 -4.04
N TYR A 9 35.59 33.68 -3.75
CA TYR A 9 36.93 33.84 -3.18
C TYR A 9 37.85 34.56 -4.12
N LEU A 10 37.91 34.22 -5.41
CA LEU A 10 38.74 34.85 -6.40
C LEU A 10 38.41 36.35 -6.60
N VAL A 11 37.12 36.70 -6.65
CA VAL A 11 36.70 38.11 -6.77
C VAL A 11 37.09 38.91 -5.52
N LEU A 12 36.89 38.31 -4.30
CA LEU A 12 37.25 38.97 -3.04
C LEU A 12 38.77 39.11 -2.89
N THR A 13 39.57 38.19 -3.36
CA THR A 13 41.03 38.27 -3.36
C THR A 13 41.46 39.46 -4.25
N LYS A 14 40.95 39.59 -5.48
CA LYS A 14 41.21 40.74 -6.34
C LYS A 14 40.82 42.08 -5.67
N LEU A 15 39.70 42.10 -4.92
CA LEU A 15 39.29 43.29 -4.16
C LEU A 15 40.23 43.60 -2.99
N ILE A 16 40.77 42.56 -2.31
CA ILE A 16 41.71 42.74 -1.20
C ILE A 16 43.05 43.27 -1.73
N ASP A 17 43.50 42.73 -2.87
CA ASP A 17 44.74 43.13 -3.54
C ASP A 17 44.63 44.50 -4.27
N GLY A 18 43.47 45.16 -4.23
CA GLY A 18 43.25 46.50 -4.82
C GLY A 18 43.06 46.52 -6.34
N HIS A 19 42.91 45.37 -7.02
CA HIS A 19 42.72 45.27 -8.46
C HIS A 19 41.31 45.64 -8.94
N ILE A 20 40.32 45.62 -8.05
CA ILE A 20 38.93 45.98 -8.31
C ILE A 20 38.34 46.78 -7.15
N THR A 21 37.35 47.60 -7.46
CA THR A 21 36.61 48.39 -6.47
C THR A 21 35.50 47.55 -5.80
N VAL A 22 34.96 48.05 -4.68
CA VAL A 22 33.81 47.39 -3.99
C VAL A 22 32.59 47.36 -4.91
N LYS A 23 32.35 48.38 -5.75
CA LYS A 23 31.25 48.48 -6.66
C LYS A 23 31.36 47.41 -7.77
N GLU A 24 32.52 47.27 -8.40
CA GLU A 24 32.78 46.23 -9.38
C GLU A 24 32.66 44.81 -8.82
N ALA A 25 33.15 44.59 -7.60
CA ALA A 25 32.97 43.30 -6.94
C ALA A 25 31.48 43.00 -6.64
N ALA A 26 30.70 44.02 -6.31
CA ALA A 26 29.26 43.90 -6.08
C ALA A 26 28.51 43.53 -7.37
N GLU A 27 28.85 44.17 -8.48
CA GLU A 27 28.31 43.85 -9.78
C GLU A 27 28.70 42.44 -10.25
N CYS A 28 29.96 42.06 -10.14
CA CYS A 28 30.45 40.71 -10.49
C CYS A 28 29.79 39.58 -9.72
N LEU A 29 29.48 39.79 -8.45
CA LEU A 29 28.90 38.76 -7.58
C LEU A 29 27.38 38.86 -7.44
N GLY A 30 26.74 39.92 -7.96
CA GLY A 30 25.30 40.19 -7.80
C GLY A 30 24.93 40.41 -6.32
N LEU A 31 25.79 41.09 -5.52
CA LEU A 31 25.61 41.33 -4.09
C LEU A 31 25.66 42.85 -3.84
N CYS A 32 25.01 43.29 -2.75
CA CYS A 32 25.14 44.69 -2.33
C CYS A 32 26.54 44.99 -1.75
N GLU A 33 27.01 46.23 -1.84
CA GLU A 33 28.33 46.68 -1.36
C GLU A 33 28.55 46.36 0.11
N ARG A 34 27.52 46.55 0.96
CA ARG A 34 27.58 46.18 2.40
C ARG A 34 27.93 44.71 2.63
N GLN A 35 27.38 43.86 1.73
CA GLN A 35 27.63 42.41 1.80
C GLN A 35 29.04 42.07 1.33
N ILE A 36 29.55 42.77 0.31
CA ILE A 36 30.94 42.65 -0.16
C ILE A 36 31.93 43.06 0.95
N LEU A 37 31.71 44.20 1.59
CA LEU A 37 32.57 44.64 2.70
C LEU A 37 32.60 43.63 3.87
N ARG A 38 31.43 43.04 4.21
CA ARG A 38 31.37 41.98 5.22
C ARG A 38 32.16 40.75 4.83
N LEU A 39 32.03 40.31 3.56
CA LEU A 39 32.74 39.15 3.02
C LEU A 39 34.25 39.45 2.92
N LYS A 40 34.67 40.65 2.50
CA LYS A 40 36.07 41.09 2.46
C LYS A 40 36.70 40.95 3.85
N LYS A 41 36.10 41.58 4.89
CA LYS A 41 36.58 41.50 6.29
C LYS A 41 36.61 40.06 6.77
N GLY A 42 35.63 39.24 6.44
CA GLY A 42 35.58 37.84 6.79
C GLY A 42 36.71 36.99 6.19
N VAL A 43 36.97 37.21 4.87
CA VAL A 43 38.06 36.54 4.14
C VAL A 43 39.42 37.00 4.65
N GLN A 44 39.62 38.30 4.96
CA GLN A 44 40.85 38.82 5.56
C GLN A 44 41.16 38.16 6.93
N ASN A 45 40.14 37.93 7.74
CA ASN A 45 40.31 37.38 9.10
C ASN A 45 40.38 35.83 9.14
N GLN A 46 39.63 35.14 8.29
CA GLN A 46 39.46 33.68 8.35
C GLN A 46 39.81 32.96 7.04
N GLY A 47 40.29 33.71 6.04
CA GLY A 47 40.63 33.14 4.74
C GLY A 47 39.39 32.57 3.99
N ALA A 48 39.64 31.66 3.06
CA ALA A 48 38.64 31.01 2.27
C ALA A 48 37.55 30.25 3.05
N SER A 49 37.88 29.84 4.28
CA SER A 49 36.95 29.09 5.15
C SER A 49 35.72 29.90 5.56
N PHE A 50 35.81 31.23 5.59
CA PHE A 50 34.69 32.10 5.88
C PHE A 50 33.55 31.99 4.89
N LEU A 51 33.86 31.66 3.62
CA LEU A 51 32.90 31.51 2.55
C LEU A 51 32.16 30.18 2.60
N VAL A 52 32.59 29.23 3.41
CA VAL A 52 31.92 27.97 3.64
C VAL A 52 30.82 28.17 4.69
N HIS A 53 29.60 27.80 4.35
CA HIS A 53 28.48 27.93 5.28
C HIS A 53 28.75 27.13 6.55
N LYS A 54 28.63 27.76 7.73
CA LYS A 54 28.99 27.17 9.05
C LYS A 54 28.20 25.88 9.37
N ASN A 55 27.05 25.67 8.72
CA ASN A 55 26.23 24.45 8.89
C ASN A 55 26.53 23.37 7.85
N LYS A 56 27.51 23.61 6.94
CA LYS A 56 27.89 22.58 5.97
C LYS A 56 28.57 21.42 6.71
N GLY A 57 28.00 20.22 6.53
CA GLY A 57 28.50 19.01 7.20
C GLY A 57 28.00 18.78 8.63
N LYS A 58 27.25 19.72 9.23
CA LYS A 58 26.60 19.50 10.53
C LYS A 58 25.31 18.71 10.36
N LYS A 59 25.10 17.70 11.19
CA LYS A 59 23.81 17.03 11.28
C LYS A 59 22.76 18.02 11.81
N PRO A 60 21.55 18.08 11.22
CA PRO A 60 20.45 18.88 11.77
C PRO A 60 20.14 18.42 13.20
N GLN A 61 19.63 19.33 14.04
CA GLN A 61 19.27 19.03 15.42
C GLN A 61 18.21 17.91 15.53
N HIS A 62 17.33 17.81 14.53
CA HIS A 62 16.28 16.77 14.45
C HIS A 62 16.69 15.57 13.58
N ALA A 63 17.99 15.38 13.32
CA ALA A 63 18.45 14.19 12.60
C ALA A 63 18.23 12.94 13.44
N ILE A 64 17.82 11.86 12.78
CA ILE A 64 17.67 10.55 13.41
C ILE A 64 19.03 10.15 14.00
N SER A 65 19.04 9.63 15.23
CA SER A 65 20.27 9.19 15.89
C SER A 65 20.92 8.03 15.11
N ASP A 66 22.24 7.96 15.15
CA ASP A 66 22.98 6.88 14.48
C ASP A 66 22.58 5.51 15.05
N GLN A 67 22.26 5.44 16.33
CA GLN A 67 21.77 4.23 16.99
C GLN A 67 20.43 3.78 16.41
N THR A 68 19.46 4.69 16.25
CA THR A 68 18.16 4.38 15.63
C THR A 68 18.33 3.99 14.18
N VAL A 69 19.24 4.63 13.43
CA VAL A 69 19.55 4.27 12.04
C VAL A 69 20.03 2.82 11.97
N GLN A 70 20.99 2.44 12.82
CA GLN A 70 21.52 1.08 12.85
C GLN A 70 20.45 0.07 13.23
N GLN A 71 19.63 0.36 14.23
CA GLN A 71 18.50 -0.49 14.65
C GLN A 71 17.52 -0.73 13.49
N ILE A 72 17.14 0.30 12.73
CA ILE A 72 16.26 0.17 11.57
C ILE A 72 16.90 -0.71 10.48
N ILE A 73 18.20 -0.56 10.24
CA ILE A 73 18.93 -1.38 9.26
C ILE A 73 18.96 -2.84 9.68
N ASP A 74 19.23 -3.13 10.93
CA ASP A 74 19.32 -4.49 11.47
C ASP A 74 17.93 -5.16 11.46
N LEU A 75 16.88 -4.43 11.86
CA LEU A 75 15.50 -4.90 11.72
C LEU A 75 15.16 -5.22 10.26
N LYS A 76 15.54 -4.34 9.30
CA LYS A 76 15.25 -4.57 7.88
C LYS A 76 15.99 -5.78 7.31
N LYS A 77 17.15 -6.13 7.86
CA LYS A 77 17.90 -7.34 7.48
C LYS A 77 17.34 -8.60 8.11
N SER A 78 16.59 -8.48 9.19
CA SER A 78 16.03 -9.64 9.89
C SER A 78 15.11 -10.45 8.98
N ASP A 79 15.03 -11.73 9.25
CA ASP A 79 14.19 -12.64 8.48
C ASP A 79 12.71 -12.23 8.48
N THR A 80 12.24 -11.64 9.58
CA THR A 80 10.87 -11.16 9.74
C THR A 80 10.52 -10.00 8.78
N TYR A 81 11.42 -9.02 8.61
CA TYR A 81 11.11 -7.77 7.90
C TYR A 81 11.75 -7.63 6.52
N LYS A 82 12.63 -8.55 6.13
CA LYS A 82 13.38 -8.45 4.86
C LYS A 82 12.46 -8.28 3.64
N ASP A 83 11.32 -8.97 3.63
CA ASP A 83 10.37 -9.00 2.51
C ASP A 83 9.30 -7.90 2.59
N ALA A 84 9.23 -7.15 3.69
CA ALA A 84 8.29 -6.05 3.85
C ALA A 84 8.58 -4.91 2.86
N ASN A 85 7.57 -4.41 2.16
CA ASN A 85 7.72 -3.17 1.40
C ASN A 85 7.93 -1.98 2.37
N PHE A 86 8.56 -0.90 1.88
CA PHE A 86 8.99 0.19 2.76
C PHE A 86 7.85 0.87 3.54
N LEU A 87 6.65 0.97 2.95
CA LEU A 87 5.50 1.54 3.63
C LEU A 87 5.00 0.61 4.75
N HIS A 88 4.85 -0.68 4.44
CA HIS A 88 4.46 -1.66 5.45
C HIS A 88 5.50 -1.78 6.56
N PHE A 89 6.79 -1.75 6.20
CA PHE A 89 7.88 -1.74 7.19
C PHE A 89 7.81 -0.52 8.11
N GLN A 90 7.53 0.68 7.56
CA GLN A 90 7.32 1.88 8.38
C GLN A 90 6.19 1.71 9.40
N GLU A 91 5.07 1.15 8.97
CA GLU A 91 3.92 0.90 9.83
C GLU A 91 4.27 -0.10 10.94
N MET A 92 4.97 -1.19 10.59
CA MET A 92 5.42 -2.19 11.56
C MET A 92 6.46 -1.65 12.55
N LEU A 93 7.36 -0.76 12.12
CA LEU A 93 8.29 -0.06 13.01
C LEU A 93 7.54 0.76 14.06
N ALA A 94 6.48 1.47 13.65
CA ALA A 94 5.67 2.25 14.58
C ALA A 94 4.84 1.38 15.53
N GLU A 95 4.27 0.28 15.02
CA GLU A 95 3.35 -0.58 15.78
C GLU A 95 4.08 -1.52 16.75
N TYR A 96 5.15 -2.15 16.29
CA TYR A 96 5.82 -3.23 17.06
C TYR A 96 7.15 -2.81 17.69
N GLU A 97 7.88 -1.92 17.05
CA GLU A 97 9.21 -1.53 17.49
C GLU A 97 9.22 -0.13 18.14
N GLN A 98 8.06 0.54 18.17
CA GLN A 98 7.87 1.89 18.72
C GLN A 98 8.81 2.95 18.10
N ILE A 99 9.24 2.72 16.87
CA ILE A 99 10.07 3.64 16.10
C ILE A 99 9.18 4.45 15.17
N SER A 100 8.96 5.73 15.50
CA SER A 100 8.22 6.67 14.65
C SER A 100 9.18 7.39 13.70
N ILE A 101 9.00 7.17 12.39
CA ILE A 101 9.81 7.79 11.34
C ILE A 101 8.92 8.14 10.14
N SER A 102 9.17 9.28 9.50
CA SER A 102 8.44 9.63 8.29
C SER A 102 8.83 8.71 7.12
N TYR A 103 7.88 8.45 6.21
CA TYR A 103 8.14 7.60 5.03
C TYR A 103 9.33 8.10 4.20
N SER A 104 9.42 9.42 3.97
CA SER A 104 10.51 10.01 3.20
C SER A 104 11.87 9.81 3.85
N ALA A 105 11.95 9.94 5.18
CA ALA A 105 13.19 9.71 5.93
C ALA A 105 13.59 8.24 5.88
N LEU A 106 12.65 7.31 6.12
CA LEU A 106 12.88 5.87 6.02
C LEU A 106 13.31 5.45 4.60
N TYR A 107 12.60 5.94 3.58
CA TYR A 107 12.93 5.66 2.19
C TYR A 107 14.38 6.07 1.85
N ASN A 108 14.75 7.29 2.21
CA ASN A 108 16.10 7.80 1.95
C ASN A 108 17.17 7.03 2.73
N LEU A 109 16.88 6.67 3.97
CA LEU A 109 17.77 5.85 4.82
C LEU A 109 17.99 4.48 4.19
N LEU A 110 16.93 3.76 3.86
CA LEU A 110 17.01 2.41 3.28
C LEU A 110 17.69 2.42 1.91
N LYS A 111 17.36 3.39 1.05
CA LYS A 111 18.02 3.54 -0.25
C LYS A 111 19.51 3.83 -0.13
N LYS A 112 19.91 4.71 0.80
CA LYS A 112 21.33 5.00 1.08
C LYS A 112 22.07 3.78 1.61
N SER A 113 21.39 2.90 2.33
CA SER A 113 21.93 1.65 2.86
C SER A 113 21.86 0.49 1.85
N GLY A 114 21.48 0.73 0.59
CA GLY A 114 21.47 -0.25 -0.49
C GLY A 114 20.23 -1.15 -0.55
N PHE A 115 19.19 -0.89 0.24
CA PHE A 115 17.97 -1.68 0.17
C PHE A 115 17.08 -1.26 -1.00
N GLU A 116 16.40 -2.24 -1.59
CA GLU A 116 15.35 -2.00 -2.57
C GLU A 116 13.99 -2.42 -2.02
N SER A 117 12.94 -1.68 -2.38
CA SER A 117 11.59 -2.09 -2.03
C SER A 117 11.14 -3.22 -2.97
N PRO A 118 10.60 -4.33 -2.42
CA PRO A 118 10.05 -5.41 -3.26
C PRO A 118 8.92 -4.90 -4.18
N LYS A 119 8.17 -3.89 -3.73
CA LYS A 119 7.10 -3.28 -4.52
C LYS A 119 7.67 -2.17 -5.41
N LYS A 120 7.83 -2.46 -6.72
CA LYS A 120 8.23 -1.46 -7.71
C LYS A 120 7.09 -0.47 -7.99
N ARG A 121 7.43 0.83 -8.12
CA ARG A 121 6.45 1.85 -8.53
C ARG A 121 6.09 1.62 -10.00
N ARG A 122 4.84 1.28 -10.27
CA ARG A 122 4.32 1.18 -11.64
C ARG A 122 4.12 2.58 -12.23
N ARG A 123 4.41 2.74 -13.54
CA ARG A 123 4.05 3.96 -14.26
C ARG A 123 2.52 4.07 -14.30
N PHE A 124 2.02 5.27 -14.03
CA PHE A 124 0.60 5.55 -14.16
C PHE A 124 0.16 5.32 -15.61
N LYS A 125 -0.83 4.46 -15.79
CA LYS A 125 -1.54 4.29 -17.07
C LYS A 125 -2.96 4.79 -16.86
N PRO A 126 -3.41 5.82 -17.60
CA PRO A 126 -4.79 6.28 -17.50
C PRO A 126 -5.72 5.15 -17.92
N HIS A 127 -6.66 4.82 -17.07
CA HIS A 127 -7.71 3.86 -17.35
C HIS A 127 -9.02 4.38 -16.75
N ARG A 128 -10.13 3.99 -17.36
CA ARG A 128 -11.46 4.34 -16.82
C ARG A 128 -11.65 3.59 -15.49
N THR A 129 -11.89 4.35 -14.44
CA THR A 129 -12.26 3.80 -13.13
C THR A 129 -13.76 3.64 -13.05
N ARG A 130 -14.24 2.46 -12.65
CA ARG A 130 -15.64 2.26 -12.34
C ARG A 130 -16.00 3.02 -11.04
N LYS A 131 -17.09 3.81 -11.06
CA LYS A 131 -17.62 4.47 -9.85
C LYS A 131 -17.93 3.41 -8.79
N ARG A 132 -17.71 3.74 -7.53
CA ARG A 132 -18.11 2.91 -6.38
C ARG A 132 -19.62 2.80 -6.30
N ARG A 133 -20.13 1.73 -5.69
CA ARG A 133 -21.54 1.71 -5.26
C ARG A 133 -21.74 2.75 -4.17
N PRO A 134 -22.93 3.37 -4.09
CA PRO A 134 -23.15 4.46 -3.14
C PRO A 134 -23.22 4.01 -1.67
N GLN A 135 -23.68 2.79 -1.40
CA GLN A 135 -23.94 2.29 -0.04
C GLN A 135 -23.15 1.03 0.27
N GLU A 136 -22.74 0.88 1.53
CA GLU A 136 -22.14 -0.34 2.06
C GLU A 136 -23.15 -1.50 2.01
N GLY A 137 -22.72 -2.69 1.60
CA GLY A 137 -23.56 -3.88 1.49
C GLY A 137 -24.33 -4.04 0.18
N LEU A 138 -24.34 -3.04 -0.71
CA LEU A 138 -25.00 -3.18 -2.02
C LEU A 138 -24.32 -4.18 -2.93
N LEU A 139 -23.00 -4.25 -2.89
CA LEU A 139 -22.22 -5.12 -3.77
C LEU A 139 -20.95 -5.59 -3.09
N ILE A 140 -20.84 -6.87 -2.88
CA ILE A 140 -19.62 -7.51 -2.38
C ILE A 140 -18.90 -8.20 -3.56
N GLN A 141 -17.65 -7.83 -3.80
CA GLN A 141 -16.81 -8.56 -4.74
C GLN A 141 -16.18 -9.75 -4.02
N MET A 142 -16.45 -10.95 -4.47
CA MET A 142 -15.90 -12.20 -3.93
C MET A 142 -14.94 -12.83 -4.93
N ASP A 143 -13.84 -13.37 -4.40
CA ASP A 143 -12.80 -14.02 -5.19
C ASP A 143 -11.89 -14.87 -4.30
N ALA A 144 -11.06 -15.70 -4.91
CA ALA A 144 -9.98 -16.39 -4.22
C ALA A 144 -8.63 -16.08 -4.87
N SER A 145 -7.59 -16.06 -4.06
CA SER A 145 -6.23 -15.76 -4.50
C SER A 145 -5.27 -16.85 -4.04
N PRO A 146 -4.78 -17.70 -4.98
CA PRO A 146 -3.72 -18.66 -4.68
C PRO A 146 -2.38 -17.94 -4.57
N HIS A 147 -1.71 -18.12 -3.43
CA HIS A 147 -0.39 -17.52 -3.18
C HIS A 147 0.38 -18.31 -2.12
N ASP A 148 1.70 -18.16 -2.08
CA ASP A 148 2.53 -18.65 -0.99
C ASP A 148 2.41 -17.70 0.23
N TRP A 149 1.39 -17.92 1.04
CA TRP A 149 1.08 -17.05 2.18
C TRP A 149 2.02 -17.26 3.38
N PHE A 150 2.63 -18.44 3.49
CA PHE A 150 3.53 -18.78 4.59
C PHE A 150 5.02 -18.62 4.22
N GLY A 151 5.35 -18.40 2.93
CA GLY A 151 6.73 -18.30 2.46
C GLY A 151 7.46 -19.65 2.44
N THR A 152 6.71 -20.75 2.32
CA THR A 152 7.24 -22.12 2.30
C THR A 152 7.41 -22.70 0.89
N GLY A 153 6.98 -21.99 -0.14
CA GLY A 153 6.90 -22.47 -1.52
C GLY A 153 5.57 -23.18 -1.85
N GLU A 154 4.77 -23.53 -0.86
CA GLU A 154 3.44 -24.11 -1.06
C GLU A 154 2.38 -23.01 -1.19
N LYS A 155 1.49 -23.16 -2.18
CA LYS A 155 0.40 -22.21 -2.41
C LYS A 155 -0.87 -22.65 -1.69
N PHE A 156 -1.51 -21.71 -1.03
CA PHE A 156 -2.83 -21.84 -0.43
C PHE A 156 -3.76 -20.80 -1.03
N SER A 157 -5.06 -21.05 -1.05
CA SER A 157 -6.06 -20.14 -1.60
C SER A 157 -6.72 -19.33 -0.51
N LEU A 158 -6.53 -18.01 -0.54
CA LEU A 158 -7.21 -17.06 0.33
C LEU A 158 -8.52 -16.63 -0.33
N HIS A 159 -9.65 -17.07 0.24
CA HIS A 159 -10.98 -16.63 -0.14
C HIS A 159 -11.31 -15.33 0.56
N GLY A 160 -12.00 -14.42 -0.12
CA GLY A 160 -12.35 -13.16 0.52
C GLY A 160 -13.47 -12.40 -0.18
N GLY A 161 -14.03 -11.47 0.58
CA GLY A 161 -15.02 -10.53 0.10
C GLY A 161 -14.63 -9.10 0.45
N ILE A 162 -14.82 -8.18 -0.50
CA ILE A 162 -14.59 -6.75 -0.33
C ILE A 162 -15.84 -5.98 -0.72
N ASP A 163 -16.28 -5.07 0.12
CA ASP A 163 -17.39 -4.17 -0.19
C ASP A 163 -16.98 -3.14 -1.24
N ASP A 164 -17.82 -2.99 -2.27
CA ASP A 164 -17.53 -2.10 -3.39
C ASP A 164 -17.60 -0.62 -3.02
N ALA A 165 -18.47 -0.25 -2.11
CA ALA A 165 -18.67 1.13 -1.69
C ALA A 165 -17.51 1.62 -0.82
N THR A 166 -17.21 0.91 0.25
CA THR A 166 -16.27 1.33 1.28
C THR A 166 -14.86 0.79 1.08
N GLY A 167 -14.71 -0.32 0.34
CA GLY A 167 -13.46 -1.06 0.29
C GLY A 167 -13.15 -1.82 1.58
N LYS A 168 -14.11 -1.95 2.49
CA LYS A 168 -13.98 -2.83 3.66
C LYS A 168 -13.87 -4.27 3.23
N VAL A 169 -12.93 -4.97 3.79
CA VAL A 169 -12.86 -6.44 3.73
C VAL A 169 -13.93 -6.97 4.67
N VAL A 170 -14.90 -7.71 4.14
CA VAL A 170 -16.01 -8.24 4.92
C VAL A 170 -15.72 -9.64 5.46
N ALA A 171 -14.85 -10.40 4.82
CA ALA A 171 -14.37 -11.68 5.31
C ALA A 171 -13.10 -12.12 4.57
N LEU A 172 -12.27 -12.91 5.24
CA LEU A 172 -11.12 -13.64 4.68
C LEU A 172 -11.10 -15.05 5.26
N TYR A 173 -10.81 -16.04 4.41
CA TYR A 173 -10.66 -17.44 4.83
C TYR A 173 -9.60 -18.14 3.99
N LEU A 174 -8.61 -18.76 4.64
CA LEU A 174 -7.51 -19.47 4.00
C LEU A 174 -7.83 -20.97 3.96
N ALA A 175 -7.72 -21.55 2.76
CA ALA A 175 -7.88 -23.00 2.55
C ALA A 175 -6.75 -23.53 1.68
N LYS A 176 -6.59 -24.86 1.62
CA LYS A 176 -5.56 -25.50 0.80
C LYS A 176 -5.71 -25.15 -0.69
N ASN A 177 -6.93 -25.20 -1.19
CA ASN A 177 -7.27 -24.88 -2.58
C ASN A 177 -8.53 -24.00 -2.61
N GLU A 178 -8.80 -23.39 -3.78
CA GLU A 178 -10.09 -22.74 -4.01
C GLU A 178 -11.20 -23.77 -3.97
N CYS A 179 -12.17 -23.56 -3.08
CA CYS A 179 -13.23 -24.54 -2.84
C CYS A 179 -14.53 -23.88 -2.37
N LEU A 180 -15.62 -24.61 -2.54
CA LEU A 180 -16.96 -24.19 -2.12
C LEU A 180 -17.02 -23.89 -0.61
N GLN A 181 -16.38 -24.73 0.21
CA GLN A 181 -16.34 -24.54 1.66
C GLN A 181 -15.69 -23.19 2.03
N GLY A 182 -14.62 -22.79 1.35
CA GLY A 182 -13.97 -21.50 1.59
C GLY A 182 -14.92 -20.32 1.36
N TYR A 183 -15.72 -20.38 0.32
CA TYR A 183 -16.73 -19.33 0.04
C TYR A 183 -17.88 -19.36 1.06
N PHE A 184 -18.29 -20.52 1.54
CA PHE A 184 -19.30 -20.59 2.61
C PHE A 184 -18.74 -20.03 3.93
N GLU A 185 -17.48 -20.27 4.26
CA GLU A 185 -16.87 -19.65 5.45
C GLU A 185 -16.79 -18.12 5.33
N VAL A 186 -16.47 -17.60 4.14
CA VAL A 186 -16.52 -16.16 3.87
C VAL A 186 -17.94 -15.62 4.08
N MET A 187 -18.97 -16.31 3.54
CA MET A 187 -20.36 -15.94 3.73
C MET A 187 -20.76 -16.01 5.21
N ARG A 188 -20.44 -17.09 5.89
CA ARG A 188 -20.76 -17.27 7.32
C ARG A 188 -20.20 -16.14 8.18
N PHE A 189 -18.94 -15.78 7.96
CA PHE A 189 -18.31 -14.67 8.68
C PHE A 189 -18.99 -13.33 8.37
N MET A 190 -19.27 -13.08 7.09
CA MET A 190 -19.93 -11.85 6.65
C MET A 190 -21.33 -11.72 7.23
N LEU A 191 -22.16 -12.77 7.14
CA LEU A 191 -23.52 -12.78 7.69
C LEU A 191 -23.52 -12.51 9.19
N LYS A 192 -22.59 -13.10 9.92
CA LYS A 192 -22.50 -12.93 11.39
C LYS A 192 -22.08 -11.51 11.80
N ASN A 193 -21.22 -10.84 11.04
CA ASN A 193 -20.59 -9.58 11.47
C ASN A 193 -21.12 -8.34 10.74
N PHE A 194 -21.69 -8.50 9.56
CA PHE A 194 -22.18 -7.39 8.73
C PHE A 194 -23.65 -7.54 8.35
N GLY A 195 -24.12 -8.77 8.13
CA GLY A 195 -25.48 -9.06 7.64
C GLY A 195 -25.49 -9.62 6.22
N ILE A 196 -26.70 -9.67 5.63
CA ILE A 196 -26.95 -10.21 4.29
C ILE A 196 -26.74 -9.11 3.25
N PRO A 197 -25.78 -9.24 2.29
CA PRO A 197 -25.59 -8.25 1.24
C PRO A 197 -26.72 -8.30 0.20
N VAL A 198 -26.92 -7.22 -0.54
CA VAL A 198 -27.89 -7.19 -1.63
C VAL A 198 -27.42 -8.01 -2.83
N SER A 199 -26.14 -7.90 -3.17
CA SER A 199 -25.57 -8.63 -4.30
C SER A 199 -24.11 -9.02 -4.12
N ILE A 200 -23.72 -10.11 -4.77
CA ILE A 200 -22.33 -10.59 -4.85
C ILE A 200 -21.87 -10.51 -6.29
N TYR A 201 -20.65 -10.06 -6.49
CA TYR A 201 -19.97 -9.98 -7.77
C TYR A 201 -18.84 -11.02 -7.79
N SER A 202 -18.98 -12.05 -8.59
CA SER A 202 -18.00 -13.13 -8.74
C SER A 202 -17.53 -13.29 -10.17
N ASP A 203 -16.53 -14.10 -10.40
CA ASP A 203 -16.17 -14.55 -11.73
C ASP A 203 -17.15 -15.65 -12.24
N GLY A 204 -16.85 -16.18 -13.42
CA GLY A 204 -17.62 -17.28 -14.00
C GLY A 204 -17.23 -18.68 -13.50
N HIS A 205 -16.53 -18.79 -12.35
CA HIS A 205 -16.13 -20.08 -11.80
C HIS A 205 -17.33 -20.98 -11.54
N THR A 206 -17.15 -22.30 -11.73
CA THR A 206 -18.22 -23.29 -11.63
C THR A 206 -18.91 -23.38 -10.27
N ILE A 207 -18.30 -22.86 -9.22
CA ILE A 207 -18.90 -22.71 -7.90
C ILE A 207 -20.07 -21.71 -7.94
N PHE A 208 -19.94 -20.61 -8.70
CA PHE A 208 -20.94 -19.54 -8.77
C PHE A 208 -21.92 -19.72 -9.94
N LYS A 209 -21.44 -20.29 -11.05
CA LYS A 209 -22.21 -20.44 -12.28
C LYS A 209 -22.31 -21.89 -12.69
N SER A 210 -23.54 -22.39 -12.87
CA SER A 210 -23.75 -23.73 -13.41
C SER A 210 -23.19 -23.83 -14.83
N PRO A 211 -22.33 -24.81 -15.12
CA PRO A 211 -21.79 -25.03 -16.47
C PRO A 211 -22.87 -25.39 -17.49
N LEU A 212 -24.05 -25.85 -17.05
CA LEU A 212 -25.21 -26.16 -17.90
C LEU A 212 -25.92 -24.90 -18.37
N LYS A 213 -25.76 -23.75 -17.73
CA LYS A 213 -26.45 -22.51 -18.11
C LYS A 213 -26.10 -22.05 -19.51
N ASP A 214 -24.87 -22.27 -19.97
CA ASP A 214 -24.40 -21.91 -21.32
C ASP A 214 -24.63 -23.02 -22.34
N LYS A 215 -25.15 -24.17 -21.93
CA LYS A 215 -25.45 -25.33 -22.80
C LYS A 215 -26.91 -25.50 -23.10
N LEU A 216 -27.79 -24.70 -22.49
CA LEU A 216 -29.21 -24.71 -22.83
C LEU A 216 -29.40 -24.13 -24.25
N SER A 217 -30.10 -24.87 -25.11
CA SER A 217 -30.49 -24.39 -26.44
C SER A 217 -31.42 -23.18 -26.32
N ILE A 218 -31.52 -22.40 -27.39
CA ILE A 218 -32.45 -21.25 -27.45
C ILE A 218 -33.89 -21.71 -27.23
N GLU A 219 -34.25 -22.89 -27.79
CA GLU A 219 -35.58 -23.50 -27.67
C GLU A 219 -35.87 -23.89 -26.19
N GLU A 220 -34.90 -24.44 -25.49
CA GLU A 220 -35.04 -24.78 -24.08
C GLU A 220 -35.15 -23.53 -23.19
N GLN A 221 -34.43 -22.45 -23.52
CA GLN A 221 -34.56 -21.17 -22.84
C GLN A 221 -35.93 -20.54 -23.06
N LEU A 222 -36.43 -20.58 -24.29
CA LEU A 222 -37.77 -20.10 -24.65
C LEU A 222 -38.88 -20.96 -24.00
N ALA A 223 -38.65 -22.26 -23.83
CA ALA A 223 -39.55 -23.17 -23.10
C ALA A 223 -39.51 -23.00 -21.59
N GLY A 224 -38.75 -22.00 -21.08
CA GLY A 224 -38.64 -21.70 -19.65
C GLY A 224 -37.76 -22.65 -18.83
N LYS A 225 -37.03 -23.57 -19.52
CA LYS A 225 -36.07 -24.44 -18.81
C LYS A 225 -34.96 -23.58 -18.20
N ARG A 226 -34.69 -23.77 -16.93
CA ARG A 226 -33.59 -23.15 -16.20
C ARG A 226 -32.55 -24.20 -15.84
N ALA A 227 -31.25 -23.89 -16.00
CA ALA A 227 -30.21 -24.75 -15.46
C ALA A 227 -30.30 -24.76 -13.95
N ASN A 228 -30.14 -25.92 -13.32
CA ASN A 228 -30.11 -26.00 -11.88
C ASN A 228 -28.99 -25.11 -11.33
N PRO A 229 -29.29 -24.30 -10.33
CA PRO A 229 -28.28 -23.46 -9.67
C PRO A 229 -27.22 -24.35 -8.99
N THR A 230 -26.02 -23.81 -8.83
CA THR A 230 -24.99 -24.46 -8.02
C THR A 230 -25.41 -24.51 -6.53
N GLN A 231 -24.71 -25.28 -5.72
CA GLN A 231 -25.00 -25.30 -4.26
C GLN A 231 -24.87 -23.90 -3.66
N PHE A 232 -23.82 -23.15 -4.05
CA PHE A 232 -23.66 -21.76 -3.63
C PHE A 232 -24.80 -20.88 -4.15
N GLY A 233 -25.17 -21.06 -5.41
CA GLY A 233 -26.27 -20.31 -6.03
C GLY A 233 -27.60 -20.52 -5.32
N ARG A 234 -27.95 -21.76 -4.93
CA ARG A 234 -29.17 -22.05 -4.15
C ARG A 234 -29.18 -21.36 -2.79
N ALA A 235 -28.07 -21.46 -2.06
CA ALA A 235 -27.95 -20.77 -0.77
C ALA A 235 -28.11 -19.26 -0.90
N MET A 236 -27.60 -18.65 -1.98
CA MET A 236 -27.76 -17.22 -2.22
C MET A 236 -29.20 -16.86 -2.62
N GLU A 237 -29.88 -17.71 -3.39
CA GLU A 237 -31.30 -17.55 -3.73
C GLU A 237 -32.18 -17.59 -2.45
N GLU A 238 -31.93 -18.54 -1.55
CA GLU A 238 -32.63 -18.64 -0.25
C GLU A 238 -32.42 -17.41 0.62
N LEU A 239 -31.22 -16.81 0.61
CA LEU A 239 -30.90 -15.58 1.31
C LEU A 239 -31.41 -14.32 0.59
N GLY A 240 -31.96 -14.47 -0.63
CA GLY A 240 -32.37 -13.34 -1.48
C GLY A 240 -31.20 -12.46 -1.94
N VAL A 241 -30.02 -13.07 -2.12
CA VAL A 241 -28.80 -12.40 -2.60
C VAL A 241 -28.63 -12.61 -4.09
N THR A 242 -28.46 -11.55 -4.86
CA THR A 242 -28.26 -11.64 -6.31
C THR A 242 -26.79 -11.90 -6.65
N ILE A 243 -26.49 -12.99 -7.38
CA ILE A 243 -25.15 -13.23 -7.92
C ILE A 243 -25.02 -12.58 -9.29
N ILE A 244 -24.05 -11.68 -9.43
CA ILE A 244 -23.72 -10.99 -10.67
C ILE A 244 -22.38 -11.53 -11.18
N THR A 245 -22.37 -12.14 -12.35
CA THR A 245 -21.13 -12.67 -12.96
C THR A 245 -20.37 -11.55 -13.67
N ALA A 246 -19.09 -11.40 -13.35
CA ALA A 246 -18.18 -10.45 -13.98
C ALA A 246 -17.99 -10.79 -15.46
N ARG A 247 -18.25 -9.83 -16.35
CA ARG A 247 -18.04 -9.98 -17.81
C ARG A 247 -16.63 -9.57 -18.24
N SER A 248 -15.87 -8.92 -17.36
CA SER A 248 -14.50 -8.48 -17.66
C SER A 248 -13.65 -8.41 -16.37
N PRO A 249 -12.33 -8.64 -16.48
CA PRO A 249 -11.41 -8.49 -15.34
C PRO A 249 -11.47 -7.10 -14.71
N GLN A 250 -11.58 -6.03 -15.51
CA GLN A 250 -11.63 -4.65 -15.03
C GLN A 250 -12.81 -4.39 -14.07
N ALA A 251 -13.85 -5.16 -14.19
CA ALA A 251 -15.03 -5.06 -13.32
C ALA A 251 -14.74 -5.52 -11.87
N LYS A 252 -13.72 -6.36 -11.66
CA LYS A 252 -13.24 -6.88 -10.36
C LYS A 252 -12.02 -6.15 -9.79
N GLY A 253 -11.65 -5.00 -10.33
CA GLY A 253 -10.42 -4.28 -9.99
C GLY A 253 -10.25 -3.88 -8.51
N ARG A 254 -11.29 -4.00 -7.65
CA ARG A 254 -11.15 -3.76 -6.20
C ARG A 254 -10.59 -4.99 -5.50
N VAL A 255 -11.15 -6.16 -5.78
CA VAL A 255 -10.66 -7.41 -5.20
C VAL A 255 -9.26 -7.74 -5.71
N GLU A 256 -8.94 -7.43 -6.98
CA GLU A 256 -7.58 -7.56 -7.51
C GLU A 256 -6.56 -6.71 -6.73
N ARG A 257 -6.91 -5.44 -6.45
CA ARG A 257 -6.07 -4.55 -5.61
C ARG A 257 -5.98 -5.01 -4.16
N LEU A 258 -7.04 -5.61 -3.64
CA LEU A 258 -7.01 -6.24 -2.32
C LEU A 258 -5.95 -7.34 -2.31
N TRP A 259 -5.98 -8.25 -3.28
CA TRP A 259 -5.00 -9.33 -3.38
C TRP A 259 -3.56 -8.81 -3.50
N GLU A 260 -3.30 -7.83 -4.36
CA GLU A 260 -1.97 -7.21 -4.46
C GLU A 260 -1.48 -6.64 -3.10
N THR A 261 -2.40 -6.10 -2.32
CA THR A 261 -2.08 -5.53 -1.00
C THR A 261 -1.83 -6.64 0.02
N LEU A 262 -2.71 -7.65 0.08
CA LEU A 262 -2.60 -8.75 1.03
C LEU A 262 -1.38 -9.63 0.74
N GLN A 263 -1.11 -9.97 -0.52
CA GLN A 263 0.09 -10.72 -0.94
C GLN A 263 1.39 -10.01 -0.54
N SER A 264 1.39 -8.69 -0.51
CA SER A 264 2.55 -7.91 -0.08
C SER A 264 2.66 -7.78 1.46
N ARG A 265 1.60 -8.04 2.22
CA ARG A 265 1.54 -7.79 3.66
C ARG A 265 1.39 -9.04 4.51
N LEU A 266 0.44 -9.92 4.17
CA LEU A 266 0.12 -11.08 5.01
C LEU A 266 1.29 -12.02 5.24
N PRO A 267 2.16 -12.34 4.25
CA PRO A 267 3.31 -13.19 4.52
C PRO A 267 4.23 -12.65 5.62
N VAL A 268 4.43 -11.32 5.64
CA VAL A 268 5.24 -10.65 6.67
C VAL A 268 4.51 -10.65 8.03
N GLU A 269 3.21 -10.38 8.04
CA GLU A 269 2.38 -10.41 9.25
C GLU A 269 2.30 -11.82 9.84
N PHE A 270 2.12 -12.86 9.03
CA PHE A 270 2.12 -14.26 9.46
C PHE A 270 3.46 -14.64 10.09
N LYS A 271 4.55 -14.29 9.43
CA LYS A 271 5.91 -14.54 9.92
C LYS A 271 6.17 -13.84 11.26
N ARG A 272 5.76 -12.58 11.37
CA ARG A 272 5.92 -11.78 12.60
C ARG A 272 5.14 -12.36 13.78
N ASN A 273 3.96 -12.95 13.52
CA ASN A 273 3.08 -13.51 14.54
C ASN A 273 3.23 -15.04 14.69
N ASN A 274 4.26 -15.64 14.08
CA ASN A 274 4.52 -17.09 14.10
C ASN A 274 3.30 -17.93 13.65
N VAL A 275 2.55 -17.44 12.66
CA VAL A 275 1.40 -18.15 12.09
C VAL A 275 1.93 -19.12 11.03
N THR A 276 1.73 -20.42 11.25
CA THR A 276 2.30 -21.49 10.42
C THR A 276 1.27 -22.49 9.92
N THR A 277 0.09 -22.53 10.52
CA THR A 277 -0.98 -23.47 10.18
C THR A 277 -2.21 -22.74 9.62
N LEU A 278 -3.08 -23.47 8.92
CA LEU A 278 -4.35 -22.93 8.40
C LEU A 278 -5.28 -22.42 9.49
N ASP A 279 -5.35 -23.14 10.61
CA ASP A 279 -6.22 -22.77 11.74
C ASP A 279 -5.73 -21.48 12.41
N GLU A 280 -4.42 -21.39 12.67
CA GLU A 280 -3.81 -20.16 13.19
C GLU A 280 -4.01 -18.99 12.22
N ALA A 281 -3.85 -19.22 10.90
CA ALA A 281 -4.07 -18.21 9.89
C ALA A 281 -5.52 -17.70 9.89
N ASN A 282 -6.50 -18.58 9.94
CA ASN A 282 -7.90 -18.20 9.97
C ASN A 282 -8.28 -17.47 11.27
N ALA A 283 -7.73 -17.88 12.41
CA ALA A 283 -7.88 -17.17 13.67
C ALA A 283 -7.22 -15.77 13.63
N PHE A 284 -6.05 -15.65 13.01
CA PHE A 284 -5.37 -14.37 12.80
C PHE A 284 -6.15 -13.45 11.85
N LEU A 285 -6.61 -13.97 10.71
CA LEU A 285 -7.34 -13.22 9.69
C LEU A 285 -8.60 -12.57 10.24
N SER A 286 -9.34 -13.24 11.13
CA SER A 286 -10.54 -12.69 11.76
C SER A 286 -10.28 -11.40 12.54
N LYS A 287 -9.11 -11.28 13.16
CA LYS A 287 -8.66 -10.06 13.88
C LYS A 287 -8.04 -9.05 12.92
N TYR A 288 -7.26 -9.53 11.95
CA TYR A 288 -6.55 -8.69 10.99
C TYR A 288 -7.49 -7.85 10.11
N ILE A 289 -8.68 -8.37 9.78
CA ILE A 289 -9.71 -7.64 9.02
C ILE A 289 -10.02 -6.28 9.69
N HIS A 290 -10.15 -6.21 10.99
CA HIS A 290 -10.43 -4.96 11.70
C HIS A 290 -9.29 -3.94 11.57
N LYS A 291 -8.04 -4.41 11.72
CA LYS A 291 -6.83 -3.60 11.52
C LYS A 291 -6.78 -3.08 10.07
N PHE A 292 -7.00 -3.96 9.10
CA PHE A 292 -6.98 -3.64 7.69
C PHE A 292 -8.05 -2.60 7.34
N ASN A 293 -9.28 -2.81 7.78
CA ASN A 293 -10.40 -1.92 7.50
C ASN A 293 -10.19 -0.53 8.11
N LYS A 294 -9.66 -0.45 9.33
CA LYS A 294 -9.33 0.85 9.96
C LYS A 294 -8.34 1.67 9.11
N GLN A 295 -7.45 1.00 8.40
CA GLN A 295 -6.41 1.66 7.62
C GLN A 295 -6.82 2.00 6.19
N PHE A 296 -7.61 1.12 5.54
CA PHE A 296 -7.85 1.17 4.09
C PHE A 296 -9.29 1.46 3.68
N ALA A 297 -10.24 1.33 4.59
CA ALA A 297 -11.63 1.63 4.27
C ALA A 297 -11.84 3.14 4.06
N VAL A 298 -12.84 3.46 3.25
CA VAL A 298 -13.28 4.83 3.00
C VAL A 298 -14.76 4.96 3.30
N GLU A 299 -15.22 6.16 3.59
CA GLU A 299 -16.64 6.44 3.80
C GLU A 299 -17.42 6.25 2.49
N PRO A 300 -18.62 5.64 2.53
CA PRO A 300 -19.49 5.49 1.38
C PRO A 300 -20.12 6.85 1.00
N GLU A 301 -20.64 6.95 -0.24
CA GLU A 301 -21.37 8.15 -0.70
C GLU A 301 -22.68 8.38 0.08
N ASN A 302 -23.37 7.28 0.42
CA ASN A 302 -24.53 7.29 1.31
C ASN A 302 -24.21 6.43 2.54
N THR A 303 -24.38 7.00 3.71
CA THR A 303 -24.06 6.38 5.01
C THR A 303 -25.09 5.32 5.46
N GLU A 304 -26.25 5.24 4.81
CA GLU A 304 -27.22 4.16 5.06
C GLU A 304 -26.59 2.80 4.67
N CYS A 305 -26.72 1.84 5.57
CA CYS A 305 -26.23 0.48 5.33
C CYS A 305 -27.27 -0.34 4.59
N ALA A 306 -26.86 -0.99 3.49
CA ALA A 306 -27.75 -1.86 2.71
C ALA A 306 -27.66 -3.34 3.11
N PHE A 307 -26.82 -3.71 4.06
CA PHE A 307 -26.88 -5.05 4.65
C PHE A 307 -28.21 -5.26 5.37
N ARG A 308 -28.81 -6.40 5.14
CA ARG A 308 -30.04 -6.82 5.84
C ARG A 308 -29.67 -7.66 7.07
N PRO A 309 -30.45 -7.61 8.14
CA PRO A 309 -30.21 -8.40 9.35
C PRO A 309 -30.30 -9.91 9.10
#